data_0c5c7814211d49bc0479faedd0c44ef4
#
_entry.id   0c5c7814211d49bc0479faedd0c44ef4
#
_cell.length_a   1.000
_cell.length_b   1.000
_cell.length_c   1.000
_cell.angle_alpha   90.00
_cell.angle_beta   90.00
_cell.angle_gamma   90.00
#
_symmetry.space_group_name_H-M   'P 1'
#
loop_
_entity.id
_entity.type
_entity.pdbx_description
1 polymer ?
#
loop_
_entity_poly.entity_id
_entity_poly.type
_entity_poly.pdbx_seq_one_letter_code
_entity_poly.pdbx_strand_id
1 'polypeptide(L)'
;ALAAQRESQLLDLASTARVAWQGEALLNLATGATIEEIREDFGLRPSRDVAAEPTDADLIAGLRTRAARSTFTWLESDEDLRRAIEGLSFAEWQLFLHPQQRALVERRANGPMRVSGGAGTGKTVIAVHRAVELAKRDKAGGQEPRILLTTYTRNLADDLRRQVAQLDPRLPFTEKLSEPGVMVSGLDRVARMILQQAGAKISPIAQEVIGQPRGRVLTYPKNNVWQEVLTLMGDELPEGLRSADFLESEYELIVLPQRVTALKQYLRVRRPGRGVALDRSKRAAVWKAMERYRDRSADLGVTSFDEQLALAAAWLDHKAALGTPRPFRHVLVDEAQDL
;
A
#
# COMPACT_ATOMS: atom_id res chain seq x y z
N ALA A 1 9.81 20.06 9.45
CA ALA A 1 9.87 20.17 7.98
C ALA A 1 11.28 19.95 7.44
N LEU A 2 12.31 20.71 7.88
CA LEU A 2 13.70 20.58 7.40
C LEU A 2 14.34 19.22 7.72
N ALA A 3 14.04 18.60 8.86
CA ALA A 3 14.55 17.28 9.22
C ALA A 3 13.95 16.18 8.32
N ALA A 4 12.63 16.21 8.09
CA ALA A 4 11.96 15.26 7.21
C ALA A 4 12.41 15.38 5.74
N GLN A 5 12.75 16.58 5.29
CA GLN A 5 13.27 16.82 3.95
C GLN A 5 14.70 16.28 3.77
N ARG A 6 15.55 16.37 4.80
CA ARG A 6 16.88 15.75 4.81
C ARG A 6 16.81 14.23 4.86
N GLU A 7 15.86 13.67 5.61
CA GLU A 7 15.63 12.22 5.69
C GLU A 7 15.16 11.64 4.34
N SER A 8 14.25 12.32 3.66
CA SER A 8 13.80 11.97 2.31
C SER A 8 14.96 12.00 1.30
N GLN A 9 15.79 13.03 1.32
CA GLN A 9 16.95 13.15 0.44
C GLN A 9 18.02 12.07 0.68
N LEU A 10 18.21 11.66 1.93
CA LEU A 10 19.12 10.55 2.29
C LEU A 10 18.57 9.19 1.80
N LEU A 11 17.27 8.97 1.94
CA LEU A 11 16.63 7.77 1.42
C LEU A 11 16.70 7.71 -0.11
N ASP A 12 16.49 8.83 -0.79
CA ASP A 12 16.63 8.92 -2.24
C ASP A 12 18.07 8.63 -2.67
N LEU A 13 19.06 9.21 -1.99
CA LEU A 13 20.47 8.97 -2.27
C LEU A 13 20.86 7.50 -2.03
N ALA A 14 20.39 6.90 -0.93
CA ALA A 14 20.63 5.50 -0.64
C ALA A 14 19.98 4.56 -1.68
N SER A 15 18.82 4.94 -2.21
CA SER A 15 18.11 4.17 -3.25
C SER A 15 18.80 4.24 -4.63
N THR A 16 19.61 5.26 -4.89
CA THR A 16 20.38 5.43 -6.14
C THR A 16 21.74 4.75 -6.11
N ALA A 17 22.14 4.14 -4.98
CA ALA A 17 23.38 3.42 -4.85
C ALA A 17 23.48 2.25 -5.85
N ARG A 18 24.63 2.10 -6.51
CA ARG A 18 24.84 1.03 -7.52
C ARG A 18 24.70 -0.38 -6.95
N VAL A 19 24.96 -0.54 -5.66
CA VAL A 19 24.92 -1.83 -4.97
C VAL A 19 24.17 -1.66 -3.64
N ALA A 20 23.29 -2.57 -3.31
CA ALA A 20 22.37 -2.47 -2.17
C ALA A 20 23.07 -2.17 -0.83
N TRP A 21 24.21 -2.81 -0.54
CA TRP A 21 24.94 -2.57 0.70
C TRP A 21 25.49 -1.15 0.82
N GLN A 22 25.80 -0.46 -0.31
CA GLN A 22 26.27 0.93 -0.27
C GLN A 22 25.16 1.88 0.20
N GLY A 23 23.92 1.66 -0.22
CA GLY A 23 22.76 2.42 0.26
C GLY A 23 22.55 2.20 1.76
N GLU A 24 22.63 0.97 2.22
CA GLU A 24 22.52 0.62 3.63
C GLU A 24 23.65 1.22 4.47
N ALA A 25 24.88 1.19 3.96
CA ALA A 25 26.03 1.81 4.60
C ALA A 25 25.88 3.34 4.73
N LEU A 26 25.34 4.02 3.73
CA LEU A 26 25.04 5.44 3.79
C LEU A 26 23.98 5.77 4.85
N LEU A 27 22.97 4.93 4.98
CA LEU A 27 21.94 5.12 6.01
C LEU A 27 22.52 4.88 7.42
N ASN A 28 23.40 3.89 7.59
CA ASN A 28 24.08 3.63 8.86
C ASN A 28 25.00 4.80 9.26
N LEU A 29 25.74 5.38 8.31
CA LEU A 29 26.53 6.61 8.55
C LEU A 29 25.64 7.76 8.98
N ALA A 30 24.52 7.95 8.31
CA ALA A 30 23.58 9.04 8.63
C ALA A 30 22.90 8.87 10.00
N THR A 31 22.81 7.65 10.52
CA THR A 31 22.29 7.33 11.86
C THR A 31 23.37 7.31 12.93
N GLY A 32 24.63 7.61 12.58
CA GLY A 32 25.71 7.80 13.55
C GLY A 32 26.70 6.64 13.68
N ALA A 33 26.59 5.61 12.82
CA ALA A 33 27.59 4.55 12.79
C ALA A 33 28.92 5.07 12.25
N THR A 34 30.02 4.57 12.76
CA THR A 34 31.37 4.91 12.29
C THR A 34 31.74 4.11 11.02
N ILE A 35 32.73 4.60 10.27
CA ILE A 35 33.23 3.89 9.08
C ILE A 35 33.81 2.52 9.48
N GLU A 36 34.46 2.44 10.62
CA GLU A 36 35.03 1.20 11.16
C GLU A 36 33.94 0.17 11.47
N GLU A 37 32.88 0.56 12.16
CA GLU A 37 31.73 -0.29 12.46
C GLU A 37 31.05 -0.80 11.18
N ILE A 38 30.89 0.07 10.18
CA ILE A 38 30.31 -0.31 8.87
C ILE A 38 31.23 -1.31 8.14
N ARG A 39 32.53 -1.07 8.13
CA ARG A 39 33.49 -2.00 7.51
C ARG A 39 33.46 -3.38 8.18
N GLU A 40 33.36 -3.43 9.49
CA GLU A 40 33.28 -4.68 10.24
C GLU A 40 31.93 -5.38 9.97
N ASP A 41 30.82 -4.67 10.04
CA ASP A 41 29.47 -5.21 9.83
C ASP A 41 29.27 -5.76 8.42
N PHE A 42 29.76 -5.08 7.40
CA PHE A 42 29.71 -5.54 6.02
C PHE A 42 30.84 -6.51 5.60
N GLY A 43 31.81 -6.76 6.50
CA GLY A 43 32.97 -7.62 6.24
C GLY A 43 33.93 -7.05 5.21
N LEU A 44 34.01 -5.72 5.11
CA LEU A 44 34.90 -5.00 4.20
C LEU A 44 36.30 -4.93 4.82
N ARG A 45 37.20 -5.80 4.41
CA ARG A 45 38.60 -5.75 4.84
C ARG A 45 39.33 -4.59 4.17
N PRO A 46 40.29 -3.89 4.86
CA PRO A 46 41.16 -2.94 4.20
C PRO A 46 41.92 -3.65 3.06
N SER A 47 42.07 -2.98 1.92
CA SER A 47 42.79 -3.56 0.79
C SER A 47 44.19 -3.96 1.27
N ARG A 48 44.49 -5.24 1.31
CA ARG A 48 45.82 -5.76 1.42
C ARG A 48 46.58 -5.37 0.13
N ASP A 49 47.88 -5.17 0.27
CA ASP A 49 48.75 -4.91 -0.88
C ASP A 49 48.40 -5.82 -2.06
N VAL A 50 48.22 -5.18 -3.22
CA VAL A 50 47.66 -5.77 -4.47
C VAL A 50 48.64 -6.81 -5.10
N ALA A 51 49.60 -7.33 -4.37
CA ALA A 51 50.70 -8.17 -4.88
C ALA A 51 50.46 -9.70 -4.82
N ALA A 52 49.39 -10.18 -4.21
CA ALA A 52 49.08 -11.61 -4.17
C ALA A 52 47.74 -11.89 -4.82
N GLU A 53 47.69 -12.82 -5.79
CA GLU A 53 46.46 -13.33 -6.33
C GLU A 53 45.63 -13.98 -5.19
N PRO A 54 44.32 -13.67 -5.11
CA PRO A 54 43.46 -14.21 -4.06
C PRO A 54 43.36 -15.72 -4.22
N THR A 55 43.50 -16.44 -3.13
CA THR A 55 43.27 -17.89 -3.10
C THR A 55 41.77 -18.21 -3.17
N ASP A 56 41.39 -19.42 -3.57
CA ASP A 56 39.98 -19.87 -3.55
C ASP A 56 39.34 -19.73 -2.17
N ALA A 57 40.12 -19.92 -1.10
CA ALA A 57 39.69 -19.73 0.26
C ALA A 57 39.35 -18.24 0.57
N ASP A 58 40.14 -17.32 0.03
CA ASP A 58 39.87 -15.85 0.17
C ASP A 58 38.63 -15.44 -0.63
N LEU A 59 38.42 -16.02 -1.81
CA LEU A 59 37.23 -15.79 -2.63
C LEU A 59 35.97 -16.29 -1.93
N ILE A 60 36.02 -17.51 -1.38
CA ILE A 60 34.90 -18.09 -0.61
C ILE A 60 34.62 -17.27 0.65
N ALA A 61 35.63 -16.82 1.37
CA ALA A 61 35.48 -15.95 2.53
C ALA A 61 34.88 -14.62 2.15
N GLY A 62 35.27 -14.04 1.01
CA GLY A 62 34.72 -12.82 0.45
C GLY A 62 33.21 -12.95 0.11
N LEU A 63 32.81 -14.05 -0.51
CA LEU A 63 31.41 -14.35 -0.85
C LEU A 63 30.51 -14.55 0.38
N ARG A 64 31.08 -14.90 1.54
CA ARG A 64 30.35 -15.06 2.79
C ARG A 64 30.14 -13.74 3.55
N THR A 65 30.72 -12.63 3.13
CA THR A 65 30.53 -11.32 3.76
C THR A 65 29.10 -10.83 3.61
N ARG A 66 28.65 -9.95 4.51
CA ARG A 66 27.33 -9.32 4.42
C ARG A 66 27.18 -8.49 3.13
N ALA A 67 28.24 -7.80 2.72
CA ALA A 67 28.27 -7.05 1.47
C ALA A 67 28.06 -7.97 0.24
N ALA A 68 28.71 -9.12 0.18
CA ALA A 68 28.51 -10.07 -0.91
C ALA A 68 27.11 -10.73 -0.86
N ARG A 69 26.64 -11.10 0.32
CA ARG A 69 25.30 -11.70 0.52
C ARG A 69 24.15 -10.73 0.16
N SER A 70 24.38 -9.43 0.18
CA SER A 70 23.40 -8.45 -0.30
C SER A 70 23.28 -8.41 -1.82
N THR A 71 24.29 -8.90 -2.53
CA THR A 71 24.38 -8.87 -3.99
C THR A 71 24.22 -10.27 -4.62
N PHE A 72 24.70 -11.30 -3.93
CA PHE A 72 24.72 -12.69 -4.41
C PHE A 72 23.95 -13.59 -3.44
N THR A 73 23.19 -14.54 -4.00
CA THR A 73 22.58 -15.62 -3.21
C THR A 73 23.60 -16.72 -3.00
N TRP A 74 23.99 -16.96 -1.75
CA TRP A 74 24.79 -18.11 -1.39
C TRP A 74 23.88 -19.33 -1.23
N LEU A 75 24.07 -20.34 -2.07
CA LEU A 75 23.38 -21.61 -1.96
C LEU A 75 24.31 -22.56 -1.15
N GLU A 76 23.80 -23.11 -0.04
CA GLU A 76 24.61 -23.88 0.90
C GLU A 76 24.83 -25.33 0.44
N SER A 77 24.07 -25.78 -0.56
CA SER A 77 24.19 -27.13 -1.09
C SER A 77 24.00 -27.21 -2.61
N ASP A 78 24.61 -28.22 -3.24
CA ASP A 78 24.34 -28.58 -4.63
C ASP A 78 22.88 -28.95 -4.87
N GLU A 79 22.17 -29.39 -3.84
CA GLU A 79 20.76 -29.71 -3.87
C GLU A 79 19.90 -28.44 -4.03
N ASP A 80 20.25 -27.33 -3.36
CA ASP A 80 19.59 -26.05 -3.50
C ASP A 80 19.86 -25.43 -4.88
N LEU A 81 21.07 -25.63 -5.39
CA LEU A 81 21.45 -25.20 -6.74
C LEU A 81 20.68 -26.01 -7.80
N ARG A 82 20.59 -27.33 -7.65
CA ARG A 82 19.81 -28.18 -8.54
C ARG A 82 18.34 -27.86 -8.51
N ARG A 83 17.74 -27.68 -7.33
CA ARG A 83 16.35 -27.24 -7.19
C ARG A 83 16.10 -25.88 -7.86
N ALA A 84 17.07 -24.97 -7.76
CA ALA A 84 16.97 -23.65 -8.41
C ALA A 84 17.11 -23.72 -9.94
N ILE A 85 17.85 -24.70 -10.49
CA ILE A 85 18.19 -24.82 -11.91
C ILE A 85 17.36 -25.87 -12.64
N GLU A 86 17.17 -27.06 -12.03
CA GLU A 86 16.66 -28.26 -12.73
C GLU A 86 15.20 -28.57 -12.51
N GLY A 87 14.56 -27.97 -11.48
CA GLY A 87 13.21 -28.37 -11.04
C GLY A 87 12.12 -27.33 -11.15
N LEU A 88 12.46 -26.08 -11.40
CA LEU A 88 11.47 -25.02 -11.40
C LEU A 88 10.99 -24.70 -12.81
N SER A 89 9.72 -24.88 -13.06
CA SER A 89 9.07 -24.21 -14.20
C SER A 89 9.31 -22.70 -14.09
N PHE A 90 9.25 -21.97 -15.19
CA PHE A 90 9.40 -20.50 -15.16
C PHE A 90 8.47 -19.83 -14.12
N ALA A 91 7.28 -20.37 -13.93
CA ALA A 91 6.32 -19.90 -12.94
C ALA A 91 6.79 -20.13 -11.50
N GLU A 92 7.41 -21.26 -11.19
CA GLU A 92 7.99 -21.55 -9.87
C GLU A 92 9.22 -20.70 -9.59
N TRP A 93 10.04 -20.44 -10.62
CA TRP A 93 11.17 -19.53 -10.52
C TRP A 93 10.73 -18.09 -10.23
N GLN A 94 9.63 -17.61 -10.79
CA GLN A 94 9.06 -16.30 -10.48
C GLN A 94 8.66 -16.15 -9.00
N LEU A 95 8.38 -17.26 -8.31
CA LEU A 95 8.02 -17.27 -6.89
C LEU A 95 9.21 -17.59 -5.98
N PHE A 96 10.43 -17.64 -6.52
CA PHE A 96 11.63 -17.86 -5.71
C PHE A 96 11.84 -16.72 -4.72
N LEU A 97 11.98 -17.10 -3.43
CA LEU A 97 12.15 -16.15 -2.34
C LEU A 97 13.63 -16.02 -1.97
N HIS A 98 14.23 -14.89 -2.29
CA HIS A 98 15.61 -14.59 -1.90
C HIS A 98 15.75 -14.60 -0.35
N PRO A 99 16.87 -15.06 0.23
CA PRO A 99 17.07 -15.10 1.69
C PRO A 99 16.78 -13.79 2.43
N GLN A 100 17.13 -12.64 1.86
CA GLN A 100 16.81 -11.33 2.43
C GLN A 100 15.29 -11.04 2.42
N GLN A 101 14.57 -11.47 1.38
CA GLN A 101 13.12 -11.35 1.30
C GLN A 101 12.43 -12.28 2.31
N ARG A 102 13.00 -13.45 2.60
CA ARG A 102 12.51 -14.39 3.61
C ARG A 102 12.43 -13.74 4.99
N ALA A 103 13.45 -12.98 5.39
CA ALA A 103 13.44 -12.25 6.65
C ALA A 103 12.25 -11.27 6.74
N LEU A 104 11.85 -10.63 5.63
CA LEU A 104 10.68 -9.75 5.56
C LEU A 104 9.36 -10.53 5.63
N VAL A 105 9.30 -11.69 4.97
CA VAL A 105 8.13 -12.58 5.02
C VAL A 105 7.89 -13.10 6.43
N GLU A 106 8.96 -13.53 7.12
CA GLU A 106 8.90 -14.13 8.44
C GLU A 106 8.82 -13.10 9.59
N ARG A 107 9.07 -11.84 9.31
CA ARG A 107 9.09 -10.78 10.33
C ARG A 107 7.76 -10.71 11.08
N ARG A 108 7.83 -10.69 12.42
CA ARG A 108 6.69 -10.38 13.28
C ARG A 108 6.60 -8.86 13.43
N ALA A 109 5.45 -8.29 13.08
CA ALA A 109 5.19 -6.87 13.22
C ALA A 109 3.98 -6.66 14.15
N ASN A 110 4.11 -5.75 15.10
CA ASN A 110 3.02 -5.38 16.02
C ASN A 110 2.19 -4.20 15.48
N GLY A 111 2.40 -3.82 14.23
CA GLY A 111 1.73 -2.70 13.55
C GLY A 111 1.91 -2.77 12.04
N PRO A 112 1.55 -1.70 11.32
CA PRO A 112 1.73 -1.62 9.88
C PRO A 112 3.21 -1.82 9.49
N MET A 113 3.44 -2.60 8.43
CA MET A 113 4.76 -2.81 7.85
C MET A 113 4.73 -2.37 6.39
N ARG A 114 5.66 -1.51 6.01
CA ARG A 114 5.87 -1.08 4.62
C ARG A 114 7.13 -1.74 4.07
N VAL A 115 7.02 -2.30 2.87
CA VAL A 115 8.14 -2.80 2.07
C VAL A 115 8.25 -1.92 0.84
N SER A 116 9.40 -1.27 0.67
CA SER A 116 9.68 -0.41 -0.48
C SER A 116 10.90 -0.94 -1.24
N GLY A 117 10.96 -0.66 -2.53
CA GLY A 117 12.05 -1.08 -3.40
C GLY A 117 11.74 -0.73 -4.86
N GLY A 118 12.74 -0.74 -5.71
CA GLY A 118 12.62 -0.46 -7.15
C GLY A 118 11.72 -1.46 -7.88
N ALA A 119 11.45 -1.20 -9.15
CA ALA A 119 10.76 -2.15 -10.02
C ALA A 119 11.54 -3.47 -10.11
N GLY A 120 10.84 -4.61 -10.15
CA GLY A 120 11.47 -5.93 -10.30
C GLY A 120 12.18 -6.47 -9.05
N THR A 121 12.15 -5.80 -7.90
CA THR A 121 12.79 -6.28 -6.66
C THR A 121 12.01 -7.36 -5.90
N GLY A 122 10.92 -7.85 -6.47
CA GLY A 122 10.11 -8.94 -5.90
C GLY A 122 9.19 -8.55 -4.75
N LYS A 123 8.72 -7.29 -4.70
CA LYS A 123 7.74 -6.85 -3.68
C LYS A 123 6.48 -7.70 -3.66
N THR A 124 5.93 -8.01 -4.84
CA THR A 124 4.77 -8.89 -5.02
C THR A 124 5.06 -10.31 -4.51
N VAL A 125 6.26 -10.84 -4.78
CA VAL A 125 6.69 -12.14 -4.25
C VAL A 125 6.66 -12.15 -2.72
N ILE A 126 7.16 -11.09 -2.08
CA ILE A 126 7.09 -10.95 -0.62
C ILE A 126 5.63 -10.92 -0.13
N ALA A 127 4.75 -10.19 -0.80
CA ALA A 127 3.34 -10.11 -0.42
C ALA A 127 2.64 -11.48 -0.49
N VAL A 128 2.85 -12.22 -1.58
CA VAL A 128 2.30 -13.56 -1.81
C VAL A 128 2.80 -14.56 -0.77
N HIS A 129 4.12 -14.64 -0.55
CA HIS A 129 4.71 -15.50 0.47
C HIS A 129 4.25 -15.15 1.88
N ARG A 130 4.12 -13.84 2.17
CA ARG A 130 3.65 -13.38 3.48
C ARG A 130 2.19 -13.75 3.73
N ALA A 131 1.33 -13.75 2.71
CA ALA A 131 -0.05 -14.22 2.84
C ALA A 131 -0.09 -15.71 3.27
N VAL A 132 0.72 -16.54 2.62
CA VAL A 132 0.83 -17.96 2.95
C VAL A 132 1.41 -18.16 4.37
N GLU A 133 2.47 -17.43 4.72
CA GLU A 133 3.10 -17.51 6.04
C GLU A 133 2.15 -17.09 7.16
N LEU A 134 1.39 -16.01 6.99
CA LEU A 134 0.40 -15.56 7.97
C LEU A 134 -0.73 -16.58 8.15
N ALA A 135 -1.17 -17.22 7.07
CA ALA A 135 -2.17 -18.29 7.15
C ALA A 135 -1.64 -19.51 7.92
N LYS A 136 -0.37 -19.89 7.70
CA LYS A 136 0.28 -20.98 8.46
C LYS A 136 0.39 -20.64 9.94
N ARG A 137 0.74 -19.40 10.26
CA ARG A 137 0.83 -18.92 11.66
C ARG A 137 -0.50 -18.90 12.37
N ASP A 138 -1.57 -18.43 11.71
CA ASP A 138 -2.91 -18.45 12.28
C ASP A 138 -3.30 -19.90 12.62
N LYS A 139 -3.13 -20.84 11.68
CA LYS A 139 -3.42 -22.26 11.91
C LYS A 139 -2.58 -22.85 13.04
N ALA A 140 -1.29 -22.58 13.09
CA ALA A 140 -0.41 -23.03 14.17
C ALA A 140 -0.80 -22.47 15.53
N GLY A 141 -1.39 -21.27 15.56
CA GLY A 141 -1.98 -20.64 16.75
C GLY A 141 -3.40 -21.10 17.07
N GLY A 142 -3.93 -22.15 16.40
CA GLY A 142 -5.30 -22.65 16.61
C GLY A 142 -6.38 -21.70 16.10
N GLN A 143 -6.05 -20.84 15.16
CA GLN A 143 -6.99 -19.85 14.63
C GLN A 143 -7.22 -20.06 13.12
N GLU A 144 -8.44 -19.82 12.68
CA GLU A 144 -8.73 -19.83 11.26
C GLU A 144 -8.16 -18.58 10.57
N PRO A 145 -7.45 -18.73 9.45
CA PRO A 145 -6.90 -17.59 8.73
C PRO A 145 -8.01 -16.71 8.17
N ARG A 146 -7.87 -15.40 8.34
CA ARG A 146 -8.74 -14.39 7.72
C ARG A 146 -7.87 -13.29 7.14
N ILE A 147 -7.42 -13.49 5.90
CA ILE A 147 -6.43 -12.67 5.23
C ILE A 147 -7.04 -12.01 4.01
N LEU A 148 -6.81 -10.72 3.86
CA LEU A 148 -7.03 -10.00 2.61
C LEU A 148 -5.68 -9.73 1.96
N LEU A 149 -5.52 -10.21 0.74
CA LEU A 149 -4.46 -9.79 -0.18
C LEU A 149 -5.13 -8.96 -1.27
N THR A 150 -4.85 -7.66 -1.29
CA THR A 150 -5.51 -6.72 -2.21
C THR A 150 -4.49 -5.98 -3.08
N THR A 151 -4.97 -5.54 -4.23
CA THR A 151 -4.23 -4.74 -5.20
C THR A 151 -5.18 -3.82 -5.95
N TYR A 152 -4.63 -2.94 -6.79
CA TYR A 152 -5.41 -1.93 -7.50
C TYR A 152 -6.35 -2.52 -8.56
N THR A 153 -5.88 -3.46 -9.41
CA THR A 153 -6.71 -3.97 -10.52
C THR A 153 -7.19 -5.40 -10.32
N ARG A 154 -8.30 -5.74 -10.99
CA ARG A 154 -8.86 -7.10 -10.98
C ARG A 154 -7.89 -8.13 -11.58
N ASN A 155 -7.24 -7.79 -12.69
CA ASN A 155 -6.31 -8.70 -13.35
C ASN A 155 -5.11 -9.03 -12.48
N LEU A 156 -4.57 -8.04 -11.75
CA LEU A 156 -3.51 -8.26 -10.78
C LEU A 156 -3.99 -9.14 -9.61
N ALA A 157 -5.21 -8.96 -9.13
CA ALA A 157 -5.78 -9.80 -8.09
C ALA A 157 -5.91 -11.27 -8.54
N ASP A 158 -6.35 -11.51 -9.78
CA ASP A 158 -6.44 -12.86 -10.35
C ASP A 158 -5.06 -13.52 -10.48
N ASP A 159 -4.03 -12.73 -10.82
CA ASP A 159 -2.64 -13.20 -10.88
C ASP A 159 -2.09 -13.53 -9.48
N LEU A 160 -2.27 -12.64 -8.51
CA LEU A 160 -1.89 -12.89 -7.11
C LEU A 160 -2.55 -14.16 -6.57
N ARG A 161 -3.83 -14.39 -6.91
CA ARG A 161 -4.55 -15.61 -6.50
C ARG A 161 -3.91 -16.87 -7.07
N ARG A 162 -3.51 -16.85 -8.36
CA ARG A 162 -2.78 -17.97 -8.98
C ARG A 162 -1.46 -18.23 -8.28
N GLN A 163 -0.69 -17.19 -7.98
CA GLN A 163 0.60 -17.30 -7.31
C GLN A 163 0.46 -17.86 -5.88
N VAL A 164 -0.54 -17.40 -5.10
CA VAL A 164 -0.82 -17.95 -3.77
C VAL A 164 -1.22 -19.44 -3.86
N ALA A 165 -2.08 -19.81 -4.81
CA ALA A 165 -2.49 -21.19 -5.03
C ALA A 165 -1.32 -22.10 -5.45
N GLN A 166 -0.38 -21.58 -6.21
CA GLN A 166 0.83 -22.32 -6.62
C GLN A 166 1.77 -22.54 -5.43
N LEU A 167 1.93 -21.57 -4.52
CA LEU A 167 2.77 -21.71 -3.31
C LEU A 167 2.17 -22.67 -2.28
N ASP A 168 0.88 -22.67 -2.09
CA ASP A 168 0.19 -23.60 -1.19
C ASP A 168 -1.19 -23.97 -1.72
N PRO A 169 -1.28 -25.05 -2.51
CA PRO A 169 -2.57 -25.51 -3.09
C PRO A 169 -3.62 -25.89 -2.05
N ARG A 170 -3.22 -26.14 -0.79
CA ARG A 170 -4.14 -26.52 0.30
C ARG A 170 -4.67 -25.32 1.08
N LEU A 171 -4.23 -24.11 0.74
CA LEU A 171 -4.68 -22.91 1.41
C LEU A 171 -6.14 -22.61 1.03
N PRO A 172 -7.06 -22.46 2.00
CA PRO A 172 -8.43 -22.14 1.68
C PRO A 172 -8.57 -20.71 1.16
N PHE A 173 -9.24 -20.55 0.04
CA PHE A 173 -9.68 -19.26 -0.46
C PHE A 173 -11.11 -18.96 -0.06
N THR A 174 -11.44 -17.70 0.13
CA THR A 174 -12.80 -17.25 0.38
C THR A 174 -13.18 -16.09 -0.54
N GLU A 175 -14.46 -16.02 -0.88
CA GLU A 175 -15.05 -14.91 -1.63
C GLU A 175 -16.01 -14.08 -0.76
N LYS A 176 -16.11 -14.40 0.54
CA LYS A 176 -17.02 -13.73 1.45
C LYS A 176 -16.30 -13.08 2.62
N LEU A 177 -16.77 -11.91 3.02
CA LEU A 177 -16.26 -11.20 4.19
C LEU A 177 -16.44 -12.02 5.46
N SER A 178 -15.43 -11.96 6.34
CA SER A 178 -15.42 -12.62 7.64
C SER A 178 -15.41 -14.15 7.63
N GLU A 179 -15.43 -14.79 6.47
CA GLU A 179 -15.22 -16.24 6.37
C GLU A 179 -13.73 -16.58 6.45
N PRO A 180 -13.38 -17.76 7.00
CA PRO A 180 -12.02 -18.25 7.02
C PRO A 180 -11.44 -18.42 5.61
N GLY A 181 -10.15 -18.08 5.47
CA GLY A 181 -9.41 -18.24 4.22
C GLY A 181 -8.66 -16.98 3.80
N VAL A 182 -8.10 -17.05 2.62
CA VAL A 182 -7.45 -15.94 1.93
C VAL A 182 -8.40 -15.37 0.89
N MET A 183 -8.79 -14.13 1.06
CA MET A 183 -9.48 -13.36 0.03
C MET A 183 -8.44 -12.63 -0.80
N VAL A 184 -8.43 -12.86 -2.10
CA VAL A 184 -7.61 -12.09 -3.04
C VAL A 184 -8.55 -11.29 -3.92
N SER A 185 -8.50 -9.97 -3.84
CA SER A 185 -9.48 -9.12 -4.52
C SER A 185 -8.95 -7.68 -4.70
N GLY A 186 -9.45 -6.98 -5.72
CA GLY A 186 -9.31 -5.53 -5.79
C GLY A 186 -10.05 -4.83 -4.64
N LEU A 187 -9.51 -3.70 -4.18
CA LEU A 187 -10.06 -2.96 -3.04
C LEU A 187 -11.51 -2.53 -3.25
N ASP A 188 -11.86 -2.19 -4.46
CA ASP A 188 -13.22 -1.79 -4.85
C ASP A 188 -14.27 -2.85 -4.61
N ARG A 189 -13.94 -4.09 -4.98
CA ARG A 189 -14.84 -5.21 -4.74
C ARG A 189 -15.05 -5.43 -3.25
N VAL A 190 -14.00 -5.29 -2.46
CA VAL A 190 -14.08 -5.40 -0.99
C VAL A 190 -14.97 -4.30 -0.42
N ALA A 191 -14.78 -3.04 -0.83
CA ALA A 191 -15.62 -1.93 -0.41
C ALA A 191 -17.08 -2.14 -0.80
N ARG A 192 -17.34 -2.58 -2.03
CA ARG A 192 -18.70 -2.92 -2.50
C ARG A 192 -19.36 -4.00 -1.64
N MET A 193 -18.65 -5.07 -1.30
CA MET A 193 -19.16 -6.14 -0.43
C MET A 193 -19.51 -5.60 0.97
N ILE A 194 -18.68 -4.75 1.53
CA ILE A 194 -18.93 -4.09 2.83
C ILE A 194 -20.19 -3.25 2.76
N LEU A 195 -20.35 -2.44 1.72
CA LEU A 195 -21.51 -1.58 1.53
C LEU A 195 -22.80 -2.36 1.24
N GLN A 196 -22.70 -3.49 0.53
CA GLN A 196 -23.83 -4.41 0.33
C GLN A 196 -24.32 -4.99 1.67
N GLN A 197 -23.40 -5.39 2.56
CA GLN A 197 -23.76 -5.85 3.90
C GLN A 197 -24.36 -4.72 4.77
N ALA A 198 -23.89 -3.49 4.62
CA ALA A 198 -24.43 -2.34 5.33
C ALA A 198 -25.90 -2.05 4.91
N GLY A 199 -26.20 -2.18 3.62
CA GLY A 199 -27.51 -1.89 3.08
C GLY A 199 -28.00 -0.49 3.45
N ALA A 200 -29.26 -0.35 3.82
CA ALA A 200 -29.84 0.94 4.22
C ALA A 200 -29.23 1.54 5.49
N LYS A 201 -28.54 0.75 6.31
CA LYS A 201 -27.89 1.21 7.54
C LYS A 201 -26.68 2.12 7.28
N ILE A 202 -26.24 2.24 6.02
CA ILE A 202 -25.16 3.14 5.63
C ILE A 202 -25.57 4.61 5.67
N SER A 203 -26.88 4.93 5.63
CA SER A 203 -27.37 6.30 5.49
C SER A 203 -26.89 7.26 6.59
N PRO A 204 -26.93 6.91 7.89
CA PRO A 204 -26.35 7.75 8.94
C PRO A 204 -24.85 7.95 8.78
N ILE A 205 -24.12 6.91 8.36
CA ILE A 205 -22.68 6.99 8.11
C ILE A 205 -22.38 7.91 6.93
N ALA A 206 -23.21 7.88 5.88
CA ALA A 206 -23.08 8.80 4.76
C ALA A 206 -23.26 10.27 5.21
N GLN A 207 -24.17 10.55 6.12
CA GLN A 207 -24.30 11.87 6.73
C GLN A 207 -23.02 12.32 7.45
N GLU A 208 -22.34 11.43 8.14
CA GLU A 208 -21.09 11.72 8.87
C GLU A 208 -19.87 11.88 7.96
N VAL A 209 -19.82 11.18 6.82
CA VAL A 209 -18.65 11.14 5.91
C VAL A 209 -18.79 12.14 4.77
N ILE A 210 -19.98 12.16 4.13
CA ILE A 210 -20.26 12.96 2.94
C ILE A 210 -21.00 14.25 3.30
N GLY A 211 -21.62 14.33 4.47
CA GLY A 211 -22.44 15.46 4.90
C GLY A 211 -23.89 15.38 4.42
N GLN A 212 -24.29 14.29 3.80
CA GLN A 212 -25.65 14.03 3.34
C GLN A 212 -26.02 12.56 3.50
N PRO A 213 -27.28 12.22 3.84
CA PRO A 213 -27.72 10.84 3.88
C PRO A 213 -27.77 10.25 2.47
N ARG A 214 -27.40 8.99 2.33
CA ARG A 214 -27.46 8.22 1.08
C ARG A 214 -28.18 6.91 1.28
N GLY A 215 -29.29 6.69 0.61
CA GLY A 215 -30.04 5.43 0.68
C GLY A 215 -29.43 4.32 -0.21
N ARG A 216 -28.80 4.72 -1.31
CA ARG A 216 -28.12 3.82 -2.25
C ARG A 216 -26.70 4.35 -2.52
N VAL A 217 -25.70 3.51 -2.33
CA VAL A 217 -24.28 3.91 -2.43
C VAL A 217 -23.49 3.06 -3.43
N LEU A 218 -24.16 2.24 -4.24
CA LEU A 218 -23.50 1.31 -5.16
C LEU A 218 -23.71 1.69 -6.64
N THR A 219 -24.26 2.85 -6.91
CA THR A 219 -24.47 3.35 -8.27
C THR A 219 -23.39 4.38 -8.60
N TYR A 220 -22.61 4.10 -9.64
CA TYR A 220 -21.59 5.03 -10.11
C TYR A 220 -22.18 6.08 -11.06
N PRO A 221 -21.63 7.31 -11.09
CA PRO A 221 -21.99 8.29 -12.08
C PRO A 221 -21.58 7.81 -13.47
N LYS A 222 -22.45 8.01 -14.46
CA LYS A 222 -22.14 7.72 -15.88
C LYS A 222 -21.35 8.84 -16.54
N ASN A 223 -21.53 10.06 -16.06
CA ASN A 223 -20.88 11.28 -16.54
C ASN A 223 -20.03 11.88 -15.43
N ASN A 224 -19.10 12.73 -15.80
CA ASN A 224 -18.33 13.50 -14.81
C ASN A 224 -19.20 14.55 -14.15
N VAL A 225 -19.65 14.28 -12.93
CA VAL A 225 -20.51 15.19 -12.15
C VAL A 225 -19.80 16.51 -11.84
N TRP A 226 -18.47 16.52 -11.69
CA TRP A 226 -17.71 17.75 -11.47
C TRP A 226 -17.77 18.68 -12.67
N GLN A 227 -17.78 18.15 -13.88
CA GLN A 227 -17.93 18.95 -15.08
C GLN A 227 -19.32 19.61 -15.15
N GLU A 228 -20.37 18.89 -14.75
CA GLU A 228 -21.73 19.46 -14.64
C GLU A 228 -21.76 20.58 -13.59
N VAL A 229 -21.12 20.36 -12.44
CA VAL A 229 -21.03 21.38 -11.38
C VAL A 229 -20.28 22.63 -11.85
N LEU A 230 -19.17 22.47 -12.57
CA LEU A 230 -18.44 23.62 -13.14
C LEU A 230 -19.33 24.46 -14.09
N THR A 231 -20.09 23.79 -14.92
CA THR A 231 -21.04 24.47 -15.83
C THR A 231 -22.10 25.25 -15.05
N LEU A 232 -22.61 24.69 -13.97
CA LEU A 232 -23.59 25.33 -13.10
C LEU A 232 -23.03 26.49 -12.26
N MET A 233 -21.74 26.41 -11.90
CA MET A 233 -21.05 27.43 -11.10
C MET A 233 -20.73 28.70 -11.90
N GLY A 234 -20.43 28.55 -13.20
CA GLY A 234 -20.08 29.69 -14.04
C GLY A 234 -18.92 30.50 -13.45
N ASP A 235 -19.15 31.82 -13.28
CA ASP A 235 -18.15 32.75 -12.75
C ASP A 235 -18.03 32.79 -11.22
N GLU A 236 -18.77 31.95 -10.50
CA GLU A 236 -18.69 31.89 -9.03
C GLU A 236 -17.36 31.31 -8.54
N LEU A 237 -16.65 30.53 -9.38
CA LEU A 237 -15.31 30.05 -9.11
C LEU A 237 -14.27 31.00 -9.74
N PRO A 238 -13.20 31.36 -9.03
CA PRO A 238 -12.07 32.06 -9.61
C PRO A 238 -11.49 31.27 -10.79
N GLU A 239 -11.07 31.96 -11.86
CA GLU A 239 -10.62 31.33 -13.11
C GLU A 239 -9.55 30.24 -12.90
N GLY A 240 -8.56 30.49 -12.06
CA GLY A 240 -7.51 29.52 -11.72
C GLY A 240 -7.96 28.30 -10.91
N LEU A 241 -9.23 28.19 -10.53
CA LEU A 241 -9.82 27.06 -9.79
C LEU A 241 -10.91 26.34 -10.60
N ARG A 242 -11.18 26.76 -11.83
CA ARG A 242 -12.21 26.20 -12.72
C ARG A 242 -11.70 24.93 -13.44
N SER A 243 -11.38 23.90 -12.66
CA SER A 243 -10.97 22.59 -13.17
C SER A 243 -11.71 21.50 -12.43
N ALA A 244 -12.32 20.57 -13.17
CA ALA A 244 -12.95 19.39 -12.60
C ALA A 244 -11.92 18.56 -11.83
N ASP A 245 -10.76 18.32 -12.40
CA ASP A 245 -9.67 17.55 -11.78
C ASP A 245 -9.16 18.19 -10.48
N PHE A 246 -9.13 19.54 -10.44
CA PHE A 246 -8.77 20.26 -9.22
C PHE A 246 -9.79 20.04 -8.12
N LEU A 247 -11.08 20.18 -8.42
CA LEU A 247 -12.17 20.04 -7.45
C LEU A 247 -12.30 18.60 -6.97
N GLU A 248 -12.23 17.64 -7.88
CA GLU A 248 -12.25 16.21 -7.61
C GLU A 248 -11.08 15.81 -6.70
N SER A 249 -9.85 16.14 -7.09
CA SER A 249 -8.68 15.86 -6.26
C SER A 249 -8.72 16.55 -4.89
N GLU A 250 -9.28 17.76 -4.80
CA GLU A 250 -9.44 18.45 -3.51
C GLU A 250 -10.47 17.73 -2.62
N TYR A 251 -11.53 17.21 -3.23
CA TYR A 251 -12.55 16.45 -2.54
C TYR A 251 -12.02 15.10 -2.04
N GLU A 252 -11.35 14.36 -2.90
CA GLU A 252 -10.84 13.01 -2.65
C GLU A 252 -9.65 13.00 -1.68
N LEU A 253 -8.69 13.91 -1.85
CA LEU A 253 -7.47 13.91 -1.06
C LEU A 253 -7.56 14.70 0.25
N ILE A 254 -8.50 15.65 0.35
CA ILE A 254 -8.60 16.53 1.52
C ILE A 254 -9.90 16.35 2.28
N VAL A 255 -11.03 16.37 1.57
CA VAL A 255 -12.36 16.43 2.21
C VAL A 255 -12.78 15.05 2.72
N LEU A 256 -12.75 14.03 1.87
CA LEU A 256 -13.17 12.68 2.22
C LEU A 256 -12.32 12.05 3.32
N PRO A 257 -10.97 12.01 3.23
CA PRO A 257 -10.13 11.36 4.24
C PRO A 257 -10.25 12.00 5.63
N GLN A 258 -10.51 13.32 5.67
CA GLN A 258 -10.65 14.07 6.92
C GLN A 258 -12.11 14.22 7.35
N ARG A 259 -13.05 13.58 6.63
CA ARG A 259 -14.50 13.59 6.90
C ARG A 259 -15.03 15.00 7.13
N VAL A 260 -14.64 15.93 6.25
CA VAL A 260 -15.03 17.33 6.32
C VAL A 260 -16.43 17.49 5.75
N THR A 261 -17.41 17.84 6.59
CA THR A 261 -18.84 17.92 6.21
C THR A 261 -19.42 19.33 6.30
N ALA A 262 -18.62 20.30 6.74
CA ALA A 262 -19.09 21.67 6.90
C ALA A 262 -18.03 22.70 6.48
N LEU A 263 -18.45 23.86 5.93
CA LEU A 263 -17.57 24.96 5.53
C LEU A 263 -16.61 25.37 6.66
N LYS A 264 -17.09 25.47 7.90
CA LYS A 264 -16.28 25.87 9.05
C LYS A 264 -15.07 24.93 9.27
N GLN A 265 -15.25 23.64 9.02
CA GLN A 265 -14.18 22.64 9.09
C GLN A 265 -13.23 22.83 7.90
N TYR A 266 -13.75 22.96 6.66
CA TYR A 266 -12.95 23.13 5.46
C TYR A 266 -12.08 24.39 5.49
N LEU A 267 -12.56 25.48 6.09
CA LEU A 267 -11.78 26.70 6.27
C LEU A 267 -10.52 26.51 7.14
N ARG A 268 -10.49 25.47 7.97
CA ARG A 268 -9.40 25.18 8.92
C ARG A 268 -8.59 23.94 8.57
N VAL A 269 -9.07 23.12 7.65
CA VAL A 269 -8.44 21.85 7.29
C VAL A 269 -7.05 22.07 6.72
N ARG A 270 -6.10 21.18 7.08
CA ARG A 270 -4.78 21.13 6.46
C ARG A 270 -4.87 20.48 5.10
N ARG A 271 -4.14 21.01 4.14
CA ARG A 271 -4.14 20.58 2.73
C ARG A 271 -2.72 20.12 2.33
N PRO A 272 -2.21 19.01 2.92
CA PRO A 272 -0.88 18.52 2.58
C PRO A 272 -0.84 18.07 1.11
N GLY A 273 0.30 18.28 0.44
CA GLY A 273 0.48 17.86 -0.95
C GLY A 273 -0.25 18.68 -2.01
N ARG A 274 -1.05 19.69 -1.64
CA ARG A 274 -1.77 20.56 -2.60
C ARG A 274 -0.93 21.79 -2.94
N GLY A 275 -0.51 21.89 -4.20
CA GLY A 275 0.34 23.00 -4.67
C GLY A 275 -0.35 24.37 -4.76
N VAL A 276 -1.69 24.41 -4.81
CA VAL A 276 -2.46 25.65 -4.94
C VAL A 276 -2.86 26.18 -3.55
N ALA A 277 -2.39 27.38 -3.21
CA ALA A 277 -2.78 28.06 -1.98
C ALA A 277 -4.21 28.60 -2.10
N LEU A 278 -5.05 28.29 -1.11
CA LEU A 278 -6.42 28.80 -1.02
C LEU A 278 -6.55 29.70 0.20
N ASP A 279 -6.82 30.99 -0.03
CA ASP A 279 -7.27 31.91 0.99
C ASP A 279 -8.73 31.60 1.43
N ARG A 280 -9.23 32.34 2.39
CA ARG A 280 -10.56 32.08 2.95
C ARG A 280 -11.70 32.24 1.92
N SER A 281 -11.57 33.20 1.01
CA SER A 281 -12.57 33.44 -0.05
C SER A 281 -12.58 32.31 -1.07
N LYS A 282 -11.40 31.92 -1.55
CA LYS A 282 -11.24 30.80 -2.47
C LYS A 282 -11.73 29.48 -1.86
N ARG A 283 -11.43 29.23 -0.58
CA ARG A 283 -11.98 28.06 0.13
C ARG A 283 -13.51 28.08 0.19
N ALA A 284 -14.12 29.23 0.43
CA ALA A 284 -15.57 29.33 0.43
C ALA A 284 -16.18 29.02 -0.94
N ALA A 285 -15.57 29.53 -2.03
CA ALA A 285 -16.00 29.23 -3.39
C ALA A 285 -15.86 27.74 -3.75
N VAL A 286 -14.71 27.14 -3.42
CA VAL A 286 -14.47 25.69 -3.61
C VAL A 286 -15.47 24.86 -2.80
N TRP A 287 -15.75 25.25 -1.55
CA TRP A 287 -16.73 24.56 -0.72
C TRP A 287 -18.13 24.59 -1.34
N LYS A 288 -18.53 25.71 -1.89
CA LYS A 288 -19.81 25.84 -2.59
C LYS A 288 -19.92 24.88 -3.79
N ALA A 289 -18.83 24.70 -4.52
CA ALA A 289 -18.77 23.68 -5.58
C ALA A 289 -18.93 22.27 -5.03
N MET A 290 -18.31 21.95 -3.87
CA MET A 290 -18.45 20.64 -3.22
C MET A 290 -19.88 20.40 -2.72
N GLU A 291 -20.55 21.41 -2.18
CA GLU A 291 -21.97 21.29 -1.80
C GLU A 291 -22.84 21.00 -3.02
N ARG A 292 -22.64 21.72 -4.13
CA ARG A 292 -23.37 21.45 -5.39
C ARG A 292 -23.07 20.05 -5.95
N TYR A 293 -21.82 19.58 -5.84
CA TYR A 293 -21.47 18.22 -6.23
C TYR A 293 -22.26 17.19 -5.41
N ARG A 294 -22.31 17.37 -4.09
CA ARG A 294 -23.06 16.48 -3.19
C ARG A 294 -24.54 16.45 -3.50
N ASP A 295 -25.13 17.63 -3.70
CA ASP A 295 -26.56 17.78 -4.05
C ASP A 295 -26.83 17.09 -5.40
N ARG A 296 -26.00 17.39 -6.41
CA ARG A 296 -26.15 16.80 -7.74
C ARG A 296 -25.99 15.29 -7.73
N SER A 297 -25.02 14.77 -7.00
CA SER A 297 -24.82 13.33 -6.82
C SER A 297 -25.99 12.66 -6.09
N ALA A 298 -26.59 13.37 -5.12
CA ALA A 298 -27.80 12.90 -4.43
C ALA A 298 -29.00 12.83 -5.38
N ASP A 299 -29.23 13.85 -6.17
CA ASP A 299 -30.33 13.90 -7.16
C ASP A 299 -30.21 12.79 -8.20
N LEU A 300 -28.98 12.50 -8.64
CA LEU A 300 -28.68 11.43 -9.58
C LEU A 300 -28.70 10.04 -8.92
N GLY A 301 -28.71 9.97 -7.60
CA GLY A 301 -28.62 8.72 -6.84
C GLY A 301 -27.28 7.98 -7.06
N VAL A 302 -26.18 8.72 -7.27
CA VAL A 302 -24.85 8.18 -7.54
C VAL A 302 -23.87 8.48 -6.39
N THR A 303 -22.82 7.66 -6.31
CA THR A 303 -21.75 7.77 -5.31
C THR A 303 -20.44 7.47 -6.00
N SER A 304 -19.45 8.37 -5.89
CA SER A 304 -18.14 8.15 -6.51
C SER A 304 -17.42 6.97 -5.89
N PHE A 305 -16.35 6.57 -6.54
CA PHE A 305 -15.50 5.45 -6.09
C PHE A 305 -14.91 5.73 -4.72
N ASP A 306 -14.30 6.90 -4.55
CA ASP A 306 -13.66 7.35 -3.32
C ASP A 306 -14.65 7.56 -2.19
N GLU A 307 -15.85 8.07 -2.51
CA GLU A 307 -16.96 8.10 -1.54
C GLU A 307 -17.32 6.69 -1.06
N GLN A 308 -17.39 5.70 -1.95
CA GLN A 308 -17.69 4.31 -1.58
C GLN A 308 -16.59 3.74 -0.67
N LEU A 309 -15.31 3.98 -0.96
CA LEU A 309 -14.18 3.57 -0.11
C LEU A 309 -14.26 4.23 1.27
N ALA A 310 -14.50 5.54 1.31
CA ALA A 310 -14.62 6.29 2.56
C ALA A 310 -15.81 5.80 3.41
N LEU A 311 -16.94 5.52 2.78
CA LEU A 311 -18.14 4.97 3.44
C LEU A 311 -17.89 3.56 3.97
N ALA A 312 -17.24 2.69 3.19
CA ALA A 312 -16.90 1.34 3.62
C ALA A 312 -15.97 1.35 4.83
N ALA A 313 -14.95 2.21 4.81
CA ALA A 313 -14.03 2.39 5.94
C ALA A 313 -14.77 2.89 7.19
N ALA A 314 -15.62 3.91 7.06
CA ALA A 314 -16.39 4.45 8.17
C ALA A 314 -17.38 3.43 8.73
N TRP A 315 -18.01 2.62 7.87
CA TRP A 315 -18.87 1.52 8.30
C TRP A 315 -18.12 0.49 9.14
N LEU A 316 -16.92 0.10 8.72
CA LEU A 316 -16.08 -0.82 9.50
C LEU A 316 -15.67 -0.24 10.86
N ASP A 317 -15.36 1.06 10.91
CA ASP A 317 -15.07 1.76 12.17
C ASP A 317 -16.29 1.76 13.10
N HIS A 318 -17.45 2.09 12.57
CA HIS A 318 -18.71 2.07 13.31
C HIS A 318 -19.02 0.64 13.86
N LYS A 319 -18.85 -0.39 13.04
CA LYS A 319 -19.03 -1.78 13.46
C LYS A 319 -18.03 -2.19 14.54
N ALA A 320 -16.78 -1.77 14.42
CA ALA A 320 -15.74 -2.04 15.41
C ALA A 320 -16.06 -1.36 16.76
N ALA A 321 -16.54 -0.11 16.73
CA ALA A 321 -17.01 0.61 17.93
C ALA A 321 -18.16 -0.10 18.64
N LEU A 322 -18.98 -0.85 17.90
CA LEU A 322 -20.07 -1.71 18.45
C LEU A 322 -19.58 -3.11 18.85
N GLY A 323 -18.27 -3.36 18.91
CA GLY A 323 -17.69 -4.64 19.30
C GLY A 323 -17.72 -5.72 18.22
N THR A 324 -18.10 -5.39 16.98
CA THR A 324 -18.05 -6.37 15.89
C THR A 324 -16.61 -6.59 15.44
N PRO A 325 -16.12 -7.84 15.39
CA PRO A 325 -14.78 -8.12 14.90
C PRO A 325 -14.57 -7.63 13.44
N ARG A 326 -13.39 -7.14 13.12
CA ARG A 326 -13.04 -6.78 11.75
C ARG A 326 -13.06 -8.01 10.83
N PRO A 327 -13.45 -7.87 9.56
CA PRO A 327 -13.60 -9.00 8.64
C PRO A 327 -12.30 -9.76 8.40
N PHE A 328 -11.18 -9.04 8.40
CA PHE A 328 -9.84 -9.61 8.20
C PHE A 328 -8.96 -9.38 9.43
N ARG A 329 -8.11 -10.36 9.72
CA ARG A 329 -7.05 -10.25 10.74
C ARG A 329 -5.79 -9.65 10.16
N HIS A 330 -5.48 -10.01 8.93
CA HIS A 330 -4.32 -9.53 8.20
C HIS A 330 -4.77 -8.92 6.89
N VAL A 331 -4.20 -7.76 6.56
CA VAL A 331 -4.42 -7.08 5.28
C VAL A 331 -3.06 -6.84 4.66
N LEU A 332 -2.89 -7.33 3.45
CA LEU A 332 -1.72 -7.16 2.62
C LEU A 332 -2.12 -6.37 1.38
N VAL A 333 -1.38 -5.33 1.08
CA VAL A 333 -1.65 -4.44 -0.05
C VAL A 333 -0.46 -4.48 -0.98
N ASP A 334 -0.66 -5.01 -2.18
CA ASP A 334 0.31 -4.93 -3.26
C ASP A 334 0.03 -3.68 -4.11
N GLU A 335 1.08 -3.08 -4.68
CA GLU A 335 1.03 -1.82 -5.42
C GLU A 335 0.35 -0.67 -4.64
N ALA A 336 0.68 -0.56 -3.35
CA ALA A 336 0.04 0.41 -2.44
C ALA A 336 0.24 1.89 -2.84
N GLN A 337 1.16 2.20 -3.76
CA GLN A 337 1.34 3.54 -4.29
C GLN A 337 0.24 3.96 -5.27
N ASP A 338 -0.51 2.99 -5.81
CA ASP A 338 -1.57 3.22 -6.80
C ASP A 338 -2.98 3.27 -6.14
N LEU A 339 -3.02 3.16 -4.80
CA LEU A 339 -4.25 3.16 -3.99
C LEU A 339 -4.50 4.49 -3.29
#